data_a05ebb25f8f1bb99afb2e03f0eb9412e
#
_entry.id   a05ebb25f8f1bb99afb2e03f0eb9412e
#
_cell.length_a   1.000
_cell.length_b   1.000
_cell.length_c   1.000
_cell.angle_alpha   90.00
_cell.angle_beta   90.00
_cell.angle_gamma   90.00
#
_symmetry.space_group_name_H-M   'P 1'
#
loop_
_entity.id
_entity.type
_entity.pdbx_description
1 polymer ?
#
loop_
_entity_poly.entity_id
_entity_poly.type
_entity_poly.pdbx_seq_one_letter_code
_entity_poly.pdbx_strand_id
1 'polypeptide(L)'
;MADSKDKTGIVAFPGVKRAGKPDIAFGKALREYRLRAHMEQEQLGRACGLTGNSISNWERGVSRPDISLVPTICRLLNMPLYALFGMDDPNLYTSEEKTLVSDYRAMTMPNRRQLRKVVEAILVSQEETRKESYRQNYCQLRGHDNGLAAGFGGPLDEEPETYPVFVRMSREACRADDVFPVNGHSMEPDYPDGSMVFVERAEVENLSYGDVIACIAAGTPYVKIYEKDGLHSINPEYSVIRVTDDDNVHLIGRVLGLVPEGAIASKEETAELLEIFESDSK
;
A
#
# COMPACT_ATOMS: atom_id res chain seq x y z
N MET A 1 -1.64 -27.16 -29.48
CA MET A 1 -0.82 -26.02 -29.02
C MET A 1 0.25 -26.61 -28.10
N ALA A 2 1.49 -26.59 -28.58
CA ALA A 2 2.58 -27.33 -27.98
C ALA A 2 3.22 -26.54 -26.82
N ASP A 3 3.18 -27.17 -25.67
CA ASP A 3 3.80 -26.69 -24.42
C ASP A 3 5.33 -26.91 -24.52
N SER A 4 6.07 -25.82 -24.72
CA SER A 4 7.52 -25.82 -24.75
C SER A 4 8.06 -25.84 -23.31
N LYS A 5 8.15 -27.02 -22.72
CA LYS A 5 8.88 -27.22 -21.47
C LYS A 5 10.38 -27.15 -21.74
N ASP A 6 11.03 -26.11 -21.24
CA ASP A 6 12.50 -26.05 -21.14
C ASP A 6 13.01 -27.15 -20.21
N LYS A 7 14.03 -27.87 -20.63
CA LYS A 7 14.55 -29.07 -19.98
C LYS A 7 15.22 -28.83 -18.62
N THR A 8 15.22 -27.62 -18.09
CA THR A 8 15.91 -27.27 -16.82
C THR A 8 15.00 -27.15 -15.61
N GLY A 9 13.67 -27.29 -15.76
CA GLY A 9 12.74 -27.28 -14.62
C GLY A 9 12.67 -25.97 -13.82
N ILE A 10 13.29 -24.89 -14.28
CA ILE A 10 13.33 -23.61 -13.58
C ILE A 10 12.12 -22.78 -14.01
N VAL A 11 11.25 -22.45 -13.06
CA VAL A 11 10.13 -21.54 -13.26
C VAL A 11 10.67 -20.13 -13.49
N ALA A 12 10.37 -19.55 -14.67
CA ALA A 12 10.74 -18.17 -14.96
C ALA A 12 9.82 -17.22 -14.21
N PHE A 13 10.38 -16.42 -13.32
CA PHE A 13 9.65 -15.33 -12.67
C PHE A 13 9.41 -14.19 -13.67
N PRO A 14 8.18 -13.65 -13.79
CA PRO A 14 7.88 -12.53 -14.67
C PRO A 14 8.72 -11.30 -14.24
N GLY A 15 9.49 -10.75 -15.18
CA GLY A 15 10.32 -9.56 -14.95
C GLY A 15 11.82 -9.82 -14.70
N VAL A 16 12.25 -11.06 -14.48
CA VAL A 16 13.68 -11.37 -14.39
C VAL A 16 14.22 -11.67 -15.79
N LYS A 17 14.91 -10.71 -16.39
CA LYS A 17 15.69 -10.95 -17.61
C LYS A 17 16.75 -12.00 -17.30
N ARG A 18 16.75 -13.13 -18.03
CA ARG A 18 17.85 -14.11 -17.97
C ARG A 18 19.16 -13.35 -18.13
N ALA A 19 20.14 -13.66 -17.27
CA ALA A 19 21.47 -13.08 -17.34
C ALA A 19 22.04 -13.32 -18.76
N GLY A 20 21.85 -12.35 -19.60
CA GLY A 20 22.56 -12.23 -20.86
C GLY A 20 24.04 -11.98 -20.57
N LYS A 21 24.90 -12.10 -21.58
CA LYS A 21 26.36 -11.93 -21.59
C LYS A 21 26.91 -11.11 -20.40
N PRO A 22 28.08 -11.51 -19.82
CA PRO A 22 28.68 -10.88 -18.65
C PRO A 22 28.63 -9.36 -18.76
N ASP A 23 28.14 -8.76 -17.69
CA ASP A 23 27.84 -7.34 -17.63
C ASP A 23 29.14 -6.53 -17.85
N ILE A 24 29.17 -5.77 -18.93
CA ILE A 24 30.28 -4.90 -19.32
C ILE A 24 30.55 -3.84 -18.21
N ALA A 25 29.58 -3.59 -17.33
CA ALA A 25 29.69 -2.64 -16.23
C ALA A 25 30.84 -3.00 -15.27
N PHE A 26 30.97 -4.27 -14.88
CA PHE A 26 32.04 -4.74 -14.00
C PHE A 26 33.44 -4.40 -14.56
N GLY A 27 33.72 -4.79 -15.80
CA GLY A 27 35.02 -4.57 -16.41
C GLY A 27 35.35 -3.08 -16.61
N LYS A 28 34.36 -2.27 -16.94
CA LYS A 28 34.52 -0.82 -17.06
C LYS A 28 34.84 -0.18 -15.71
N ALA A 29 34.11 -0.51 -14.67
CA ALA A 29 34.36 -0.01 -13.32
C ALA A 29 35.74 -0.41 -12.82
N LEU A 30 36.13 -1.67 -12.98
CA LEU A 30 37.45 -2.13 -12.60
C LEU A 30 38.56 -1.34 -13.27
N ARG A 31 38.47 -1.12 -14.59
CA ARG A 31 39.43 -0.33 -15.37
C ARG A 31 39.48 1.11 -14.91
N GLU A 32 38.35 1.75 -14.69
CA GLU A 32 38.27 3.15 -14.27
C GLU A 32 38.96 3.35 -12.92
N TYR A 33 38.64 2.54 -11.91
CA TYR A 33 39.24 2.65 -10.59
C TYR A 33 40.72 2.27 -10.59
N ARG A 34 41.16 1.31 -11.42
CA ARG A 34 42.59 0.99 -11.60
C ARG A 34 43.37 2.20 -12.15
N LEU A 35 42.81 2.85 -13.18
CA LEU A 35 43.43 4.06 -13.75
C LEU A 35 43.46 5.21 -12.76
N ARG A 36 42.41 5.42 -11.96
CA ARG A 36 42.41 6.42 -10.88
C ARG A 36 43.44 6.11 -9.82
N ALA A 37 43.72 4.86 -9.55
CA ALA A 37 44.78 4.41 -8.63
C ALA A 37 46.16 4.44 -9.26
N HIS A 38 46.32 4.92 -10.50
CA HIS A 38 47.58 4.92 -11.26
C HIS A 38 48.28 3.57 -11.31
N MET A 39 47.52 2.49 -11.35
CA MET A 39 48.09 1.10 -11.41
C MET A 39 48.02 0.57 -12.84
N GLU A 40 49.11 -0.13 -13.24
CA GLU A 40 49.12 -0.95 -14.45
C GLU A 40 48.42 -2.30 -14.21
N GLN A 41 47.90 -2.95 -15.28
CA GLN A 41 47.24 -4.23 -15.19
C GLN A 41 48.15 -5.28 -14.54
N GLU A 42 49.45 -5.23 -14.83
CA GLU A 42 50.46 -6.13 -14.28
C GLU A 42 50.68 -5.94 -12.77
N GLN A 43 50.63 -4.67 -12.32
CA GLN A 43 50.78 -4.31 -10.89
C GLN A 43 49.57 -4.82 -10.10
N LEU A 44 48.34 -4.59 -10.60
CA LEU A 44 47.14 -5.11 -9.96
C LEU A 44 47.10 -6.64 -9.98
N GLY A 45 47.52 -7.25 -11.11
CA GLY A 45 47.62 -8.71 -11.21
C GLY A 45 48.52 -9.29 -10.12
N ARG A 46 49.77 -8.79 -10.02
CA ARG A 46 50.74 -9.20 -8.99
C ARG A 46 50.18 -9.01 -7.56
N ALA A 47 49.54 -7.88 -7.29
CA ALA A 47 48.94 -7.63 -5.98
C ALA A 47 47.80 -8.59 -5.63
N CYS A 48 47.13 -9.18 -6.63
CA CYS A 48 46.10 -10.22 -6.48
C CYS A 48 46.65 -11.65 -6.59
N GLY A 49 47.95 -11.83 -6.75
CA GLY A 49 48.55 -13.16 -6.96
C GLY A 49 48.31 -13.74 -8.36
N LEU A 50 48.06 -12.89 -9.35
CA LEU A 50 47.67 -13.22 -10.72
C LEU A 50 48.57 -12.50 -11.74
N THR A 51 48.31 -12.76 -13.03
CA THR A 51 48.99 -12.08 -14.15
C THR A 51 48.19 -10.87 -14.63
N GLY A 52 48.86 -9.90 -15.29
CA GLY A 52 48.21 -8.79 -15.94
C GLY A 52 47.16 -9.21 -16.99
N ASN A 53 47.38 -10.36 -17.64
CA ASN A 53 46.40 -10.91 -18.59
C ASN A 53 45.07 -11.27 -17.94
N SER A 54 45.09 -11.74 -16.68
CA SER A 54 43.86 -11.99 -15.91
C SER A 54 43.06 -10.68 -15.74
N ILE A 55 43.74 -9.60 -15.36
CA ILE A 55 43.11 -8.27 -15.19
C ILE A 55 42.58 -7.77 -16.52
N SER A 56 43.35 -7.91 -17.61
CA SER A 56 42.90 -7.54 -18.95
C SER A 56 41.64 -8.29 -19.38
N ASN A 57 41.55 -9.59 -19.08
CA ASN A 57 40.34 -10.37 -19.37
C ASN A 57 39.12 -9.91 -18.55
N TRP A 58 39.30 -9.55 -17.30
CA TRP A 58 38.22 -9.01 -16.45
C TRP A 58 37.76 -7.68 -16.96
N GLU A 59 38.65 -6.73 -17.31
CA GLU A 59 38.32 -5.41 -17.85
C GLU A 59 37.58 -5.51 -19.20
N ARG A 60 37.88 -6.51 -20.02
CA ARG A 60 37.17 -6.77 -21.28
C ARG A 60 35.88 -7.58 -21.11
N GLY A 61 35.59 -8.06 -19.92
CA GLY A 61 34.42 -8.90 -19.66
C GLY A 61 34.53 -10.32 -20.21
N VAL A 62 35.75 -10.79 -20.51
CA VAL A 62 36.00 -12.16 -21.01
C VAL A 62 35.88 -13.17 -19.88
N SER A 63 36.33 -12.80 -18.68
CA SER A 63 36.18 -13.59 -17.46
C SER A 63 35.90 -12.69 -16.26
N ARG A 64 35.62 -13.27 -15.11
CA ARG A 64 35.41 -12.59 -13.84
C ARG A 64 36.39 -13.07 -12.80
N PRO A 65 36.77 -12.25 -11.80
CA PRO A 65 37.52 -12.70 -10.66
C PRO A 65 36.71 -13.70 -9.82
N ASP A 66 37.41 -14.53 -9.11
CA ASP A 66 36.81 -15.29 -8.02
C ASP A 66 36.27 -14.31 -6.97
N ILE A 67 35.12 -14.62 -6.39
CA ILE A 67 34.48 -13.77 -5.42
C ILE A 67 35.35 -13.48 -4.19
N SER A 68 36.25 -14.42 -3.84
CA SER A 68 37.22 -14.26 -2.74
C SER A 68 38.23 -13.14 -2.99
N LEU A 69 38.48 -12.79 -4.25
CA LEU A 69 39.41 -11.70 -4.63
C LEU A 69 38.75 -10.32 -4.62
N VAL A 70 37.43 -10.27 -4.69
CA VAL A 70 36.67 -9.02 -4.75
C VAL A 70 36.99 -8.06 -3.59
N PRO A 71 37.03 -8.48 -2.30
CA PRO A 71 37.42 -7.61 -1.20
C PRO A 71 38.84 -7.05 -1.33
N THR A 72 39.77 -7.84 -1.86
CA THR A 72 41.15 -7.41 -2.08
C THR A 72 41.22 -6.37 -3.19
N ILE A 73 40.56 -6.58 -4.31
CA ILE A 73 40.48 -5.64 -5.43
C ILE A 73 39.87 -4.32 -4.95
N CYS A 74 38.74 -4.35 -4.25
CA CYS A 74 38.08 -3.16 -3.71
C CYS A 74 39.00 -2.36 -2.79
N ARG A 75 39.78 -3.04 -1.94
CA ARG A 75 40.73 -2.39 -1.01
C ARG A 75 41.92 -1.78 -1.74
N LEU A 76 42.52 -2.51 -2.69
CA LEU A 76 43.69 -2.05 -3.46
C LEU A 76 43.35 -0.80 -4.30
N LEU A 77 42.18 -0.76 -4.87
CA LEU A 77 41.72 0.33 -5.75
C LEU A 77 40.93 1.41 -5.04
N ASN A 78 40.75 1.30 -3.72
CA ASN A 78 39.82 2.16 -2.95
C ASN A 78 38.46 2.28 -3.63
N MET A 79 37.99 1.16 -4.15
CA MET A 79 36.75 1.06 -4.92
C MET A 79 35.62 0.51 -4.04
N PRO A 80 34.51 1.19 -3.90
CA PRO A 80 33.38 0.67 -3.15
C PRO A 80 32.72 -0.49 -3.91
N LEU A 81 32.21 -1.47 -3.16
CA LEU A 81 31.65 -2.70 -3.72
C LEU A 81 30.49 -2.44 -4.69
N TYR A 82 29.63 -1.47 -4.39
CA TYR A 82 28.50 -1.12 -5.26
C TYR A 82 28.95 -0.63 -6.64
N ALA A 83 30.06 0.14 -6.70
CA ALA A 83 30.60 0.64 -7.96
C ALA A 83 31.11 -0.50 -8.86
N LEU A 84 31.64 -1.57 -8.26
CA LEU A 84 32.11 -2.76 -9.00
C LEU A 84 30.96 -3.45 -9.74
N PHE A 85 29.75 -3.39 -9.21
CA PHE A 85 28.56 -4.00 -9.81
C PHE A 85 27.73 -3.00 -10.62
N GLY A 86 28.20 -1.76 -10.82
CA GLY A 86 27.47 -0.72 -11.54
C GLY A 86 26.20 -0.26 -10.83
N MET A 87 26.17 -0.43 -9.51
CA MET A 87 25.09 0.03 -8.66
C MET A 87 25.36 1.48 -8.24
N ASP A 88 24.31 2.25 -8.07
CA ASP A 88 24.43 3.58 -7.48
C ASP A 88 24.93 3.49 -6.03
N ASP A 89 25.62 4.54 -5.58
CA ASP A 89 26.06 4.63 -4.19
C ASP A 89 24.84 4.69 -3.26
N PRO A 90 24.57 3.67 -2.44
CA PRO A 90 23.45 3.71 -1.51
C PRO A 90 23.60 4.81 -0.46
N ASN A 91 24.79 5.42 -0.35
CA ASN A 91 25.09 6.52 0.55
C ASN A 91 25.38 7.82 -0.22
N LEU A 92 24.71 8.04 -1.35
CA LEU A 92 24.80 9.30 -2.11
C LEU A 92 24.13 10.42 -1.30
N TYR A 93 24.86 10.92 -0.33
CA TYR A 93 24.45 12.11 0.43
C TYR A 93 24.43 13.33 -0.48
N THR A 94 23.36 14.09 -0.41
CA THR A 94 23.28 15.43 -1.00
C THR A 94 24.36 16.35 -0.42
N SER A 95 24.60 17.48 -1.04
CA SER A 95 25.54 18.46 -0.52
C SER A 95 25.14 18.95 0.88
N GLU A 96 23.85 19.10 1.14
CA GLU A 96 23.31 19.49 2.44
C GLU A 96 23.53 18.41 3.51
N GLU A 97 23.27 17.15 3.17
CA GLU A 97 23.53 16.03 4.09
C GLU A 97 25.02 15.89 4.43
N LYS A 98 25.91 16.07 3.45
CA LYS A 98 27.36 16.07 3.70
C LYS A 98 27.78 17.20 4.64
N THR A 99 27.21 18.39 4.47
CA THR A 99 27.45 19.54 5.35
C THR A 99 26.94 19.21 6.76
N LEU A 100 25.72 18.74 6.88
CA LEU A 100 25.12 18.36 8.17
C LEU A 100 25.96 17.30 8.92
N VAL A 101 26.44 16.27 8.22
CA VAL A 101 27.33 15.26 8.81
C VAL A 101 28.65 15.86 9.25
N SER A 102 29.22 16.78 8.45
CA SER A 102 30.47 17.49 8.81
C SER A 102 30.30 18.34 10.07
N ASP A 103 29.21 19.12 10.12
CA ASP A 103 28.90 20.00 11.27
C ASP A 103 28.64 19.16 12.53
N TYR A 104 27.88 18.06 12.40
CA TYR A 104 27.64 17.13 13.51
C TYR A 104 28.96 16.56 14.04
N ARG A 105 29.90 16.20 13.16
CA ARG A 105 31.23 15.69 13.56
C ARG A 105 32.10 16.73 14.23
N ALA A 106 31.95 18.00 13.86
CA ALA A 106 32.68 19.12 14.47
C ALA A 106 32.16 19.50 15.85
N MET A 107 30.90 19.14 16.19
CA MET A 107 30.32 19.48 17.49
C MET A 107 30.96 18.73 18.65
N THR A 108 30.98 19.38 19.83
CA THR A 108 31.32 18.73 21.09
C THR A 108 30.29 17.69 21.50
N MET A 109 30.67 16.74 22.33
CA MET A 109 29.73 15.68 22.81
C MET A 109 28.45 16.21 23.51
N PRO A 110 28.53 17.26 24.37
CA PRO A 110 27.31 17.87 24.92
C PRO A 110 26.39 18.43 23.85
N ASN A 111 26.92 19.14 22.85
CA ASN A 111 26.12 19.73 21.77
C ASN A 111 25.47 18.65 20.87
N ARG A 112 26.20 17.57 20.57
CA ARG A 112 25.60 16.42 19.85
C ARG A 112 24.43 15.82 20.61
N ARG A 113 24.52 15.72 21.93
CA ARG A 113 23.43 15.21 22.78
C ARG A 113 22.21 16.15 22.76
N GLN A 114 22.46 17.45 22.77
CA GLN A 114 21.41 18.46 22.68
C GLN A 114 20.72 18.43 21.31
N LEU A 115 21.51 18.38 20.22
CA LEU A 115 20.97 18.28 18.85
C LEU A 115 20.08 17.05 18.67
N ARG A 116 20.50 15.89 19.20
CA ARG A 116 19.66 14.68 19.14
C ARG A 116 18.27 14.88 19.79
N LYS A 117 18.22 15.53 20.96
CA LYS A 117 16.95 15.82 21.62
C LYS A 117 16.06 16.74 20.80
N VAL A 118 16.66 17.74 20.14
CA VAL A 118 15.91 18.65 19.26
C VAL A 118 15.38 17.91 18.04
N VAL A 119 16.22 17.10 17.39
CA VAL A 119 15.79 16.30 16.23
C VAL A 119 14.67 15.33 16.62
N GLU A 120 14.81 14.65 17.76
CA GLU A 120 13.78 13.74 18.29
C GLU A 120 12.45 14.48 18.54
N ALA A 121 12.49 15.65 19.16
CA ALA A 121 11.30 16.46 19.41
C ALA A 121 10.63 16.93 18.11
N ILE A 122 11.42 17.30 17.09
CA ILE A 122 10.90 17.69 15.77
C ILE A 122 10.22 16.50 15.08
N LEU A 123 10.86 15.33 15.10
CA LEU A 123 10.29 14.11 14.49
C LEU A 123 8.97 13.70 15.16
N VAL A 124 8.91 13.75 16.50
CA VAL A 124 7.67 13.49 17.24
C VAL A 124 6.58 14.48 16.85
N SER A 125 6.90 15.78 16.82
CA SER A 125 5.95 16.83 16.44
C SER A 125 5.46 16.68 14.99
N GLN A 126 6.33 16.30 14.07
CA GLN A 126 5.94 16.03 12.68
C GLN A 126 4.99 14.83 12.58
N GLU A 127 5.25 13.78 13.34
CA GLU A 127 4.39 12.60 13.38
C GLU A 127 3.02 12.91 13.98
N GLU A 128 2.98 13.69 15.07
CA GLU A 128 1.71 14.15 15.66
C GLU A 128 0.92 15.03 14.68
N THR A 129 1.58 15.94 13.97
CA THR A 129 0.93 16.78 12.95
C THR A 129 0.37 15.93 11.81
N ARG A 130 1.11 14.89 11.39
CA ARG A 130 0.66 13.94 10.35
C ARG A 130 -0.59 13.19 10.81
N LYS A 131 -0.57 12.65 12.02
CA LYS A 131 -1.73 11.95 12.61
C LYS A 131 -2.94 12.85 12.73
N GLU A 132 -2.75 14.07 13.19
CA GLU A 132 -3.83 15.05 13.29
C GLU A 132 -4.42 15.39 11.91
N SER A 133 -3.58 15.53 10.89
CA SER A 133 -4.04 15.70 9.51
C SER A 133 -4.92 14.54 9.03
N TYR A 134 -4.57 13.30 9.36
CA TYR A 134 -5.41 12.14 9.03
C TYR A 134 -6.75 12.19 9.77
N ARG A 135 -6.77 12.52 11.07
CA ARG A 135 -8.01 12.66 11.85
C ARG A 135 -8.94 13.75 11.29
N GLN A 136 -8.38 14.83 10.77
CA GLN A 136 -9.15 15.92 10.19
C GLN A 136 -9.66 15.62 8.78
N ASN A 137 -9.05 14.71 8.06
CA ASN A 137 -9.38 14.42 6.66
C ASN A 137 -10.17 13.14 6.46
N TYR A 138 -10.19 12.25 7.45
CA TYR A 138 -10.89 10.97 7.35
C TYR A 138 -11.83 10.76 8.54
N CYS A 139 -12.94 10.08 8.30
CA CYS A 139 -13.80 9.50 9.31
C CYS A 139 -13.82 7.98 9.18
N GLN A 140 -13.94 7.31 10.31
CA GLN A 140 -14.09 5.85 10.36
C GLN A 140 -15.58 5.51 10.39
N LEU A 141 -16.01 4.70 9.44
CA LEU A 141 -17.36 4.17 9.33
C LEU A 141 -17.33 2.64 9.38
N ARG A 142 -18.47 2.01 9.53
CA ARG A 142 -18.60 0.56 9.45
C ARG A 142 -18.89 0.16 8.00
N GLY A 143 -18.07 -0.71 7.45
CA GLY A 143 -18.30 -1.34 6.16
C GLY A 143 -19.06 -2.65 6.30
N HIS A 144 -19.90 -2.96 5.34
CA HIS A 144 -20.61 -4.20 5.22
C HIS A 144 -20.14 -4.96 3.98
N ASP A 145 -19.83 -6.24 4.12
CA ASP A 145 -19.47 -7.08 2.98
C ASP A 145 -20.71 -7.47 2.16
N ASN A 146 -20.46 -7.83 0.90
CA ASN A 146 -21.48 -8.31 -0.05
C ASN A 146 -22.08 -9.67 0.34
N GLY A 147 -22.30 -9.93 1.63
CA GLY A 147 -23.18 -10.98 2.14
C GLY A 147 -22.96 -12.41 1.64
N LEU A 148 -21.81 -12.71 1.02
CA LEU A 148 -21.39 -14.09 0.74
C LEU A 148 -20.60 -14.70 1.91
N ALA A 149 -20.63 -14.09 3.07
CA ALA A 149 -20.16 -14.74 4.27
C ALA A 149 -21.06 -15.96 4.54
N ALA A 150 -20.50 -17.10 4.28
CA ALA A 150 -21.05 -18.39 4.63
C ALA A 150 -21.65 -18.35 6.04
N GLY A 151 -22.96 -18.57 6.15
CA GLY A 151 -23.57 -18.94 7.40
C GLY A 151 -24.46 -17.92 8.08
N PHE A 152 -25.46 -17.37 7.38
CA PHE A 152 -26.66 -16.92 8.07
C PHE A 152 -27.50 -18.13 8.50
N GLY A 153 -27.00 -18.84 9.50
CA GLY A 153 -27.67 -19.88 10.25
C GLY A 153 -27.42 -19.68 11.74
N GLY A 154 -26.93 -18.50 12.13
CA GLY A 154 -26.79 -18.09 13.51
C GLY A 154 -28.12 -17.62 14.12
N PRO A 155 -28.22 -17.52 15.46
CA PRO A 155 -29.38 -16.98 16.14
C PRO A 155 -29.75 -15.58 15.63
N LEU A 156 -31.02 -15.26 15.63
CA LEU A 156 -31.65 -14.03 15.10
C LEU A 156 -31.15 -12.70 15.72
N ASP A 157 -30.22 -12.75 16.68
CA ASP A 157 -29.72 -11.61 17.47
C ASP A 157 -28.27 -11.20 17.14
N GLU A 158 -27.61 -11.81 16.15
CA GLU A 158 -26.23 -11.41 15.80
C GLU A 158 -26.26 -10.27 14.77
N GLU A 159 -25.68 -9.12 15.15
CA GLU A 159 -25.42 -8.04 14.20
C GLU A 159 -24.50 -8.54 13.07
N PRO A 160 -24.73 -8.09 11.81
CA PRO A 160 -23.89 -8.47 10.69
C PRO A 160 -22.43 -8.08 10.95
N GLU A 161 -21.50 -8.96 10.57
CA GLU A 161 -20.07 -8.66 10.67
C GLU A 161 -19.75 -7.39 9.90
N THR A 162 -19.10 -6.46 10.59
CA THR A 162 -18.68 -5.18 10.01
C THR A 162 -17.16 -5.03 10.12
N TYR A 163 -16.59 -4.25 9.20
CA TYR A 163 -15.17 -3.91 9.21
C TYR A 163 -14.97 -2.39 9.15
N PRO A 164 -13.88 -1.85 9.69
CA PRO A 164 -13.63 -0.42 9.64
C PRO A 164 -13.33 0.03 8.20
N VAL A 165 -14.02 1.07 7.76
CA VAL A 165 -13.80 1.75 6.49
C VAL A 165 -13.46 3.21 6.78
N PHE A 166 -12.37 3.70 6.22
CA PHE A 166 -11.97 5.10 6.33
C PHE A 166 -12.36 5.85 5.07
N VAL A 167 -13.11 6.92 5.25
CA VAL A 167 -13.63 7.72 4.14
C VAL A 167 -13.23 9.17 4.33
N ARG A 168 -12.87 9.86 3.23
CA ARG A 168 -12.56 11.28 3.27
C ARG A 168 -13.76 12.06 3.78
N MET A 169 -13.49 13.02 4.66
CA MET A 169 -14.54 13.85 5.27
C MET A 169 -15.36 14.55 4.21
N SER A 170 -16.67 14.40 4.31
CA SER A 170 -17.70 15.15 3.60
C SER A 170 -18.87 15.38 4.54
N ARG A 171 -19.86 16.15 4.10
CA ARG A 171 -21.08 16.37 4.88
C ARG A 171 -21.84 15.06 5.12
N GLU A 172 -21.91 14.22 4.09
CA GLU A 172 -22.58 12.92 4.13
C GLU A 172 -21.77 11.94 5.00
N ALA A 173 -20.45 11.87 4.79
CA ALA A 173 -19.57 11.00 5.56
C ALA A 173 -19.60 11.31 7.07
N CYS A 174 -19.69 12.61 7.45
CA CYS A 174 -19.78 13.01 8.87
C CYS A 174 -21.12 12.67 9.53
N ARG A 175 -22.15 12.37 8.73
CA ARG A 175 -23.48 11.98 9.24
C ARG A 175 -23.71 10.50 9.19
N ALA A 176 -22.98 9.82 8.32
CA ALA A 176 -23.09 8.38 8.13
C ALA A 176 -22.49 7.62 9.30
N ASP A 177 -23.09 6.51 9.62
CA ASP A 177 -22.57 5.50 10.55
C ASP A 177 -21.95 4.32 9.80
N ASP A 178 -22.51 4.02 8.64
CA ASP A 178 -22.19 2.83 7.86
C ASP A 178 -21.94 3.18 6.37
N VAL A 179 -21.13 2.33 5.72
CA VAL A 179 -20.98 2.29 4.26
C VAL A 179 -21.48 0.95 3.76
N PHE A 180 -22.43 1.01 2.81
CA PHE A 180 -23.16 -0.16 2.39
C PHE A 180 -23.03 -0.38 0.87
N PRO A 181 -22.77 -1.61 0.40
CA PRO A 181 -22.64 -1.90 -1.02
C PRO A 181 -24.01 -1.94 -1.72
N VAL A 182 -24.06 -1.41 -2.92
CA VAL A 182 -25.21 -1.56 -3.83
C VAL A 182 -24.97 -2.78 -4.70
N ASN A 183 -25.90 -3.72 -4.65
CA ASN A 183 -25.83 -4.97 -5.41
C ASN A 183 -27.00 -5.05 -6.42
N GLY A 184 -26.63 -5.25 -7.68
CA GLY A 184 -27.58 -5.40 -8.78
C GLY A 184 -28.13 -4.06 -9.30
N HIS A 185 -28.96 -4.15 -10.32
CA HIS A 185 -29.42 -3.00 -11.12
C HIS A 185 -30.78 -2.44 -10.69
N SER A 186 -31.29 -2.88 -9.54
CA SER A 186 -32.64 -2.51 -9.10
C SER A 186 -32.79 -1.05 -8.71
N MET A 187 -31.70 -0.38 -8.37
CA MET A 187 -31.67 1.02 -7.95
C MET A 187 -31.00 1.94 -9.00
N GLU A 188 -30.76 1.43 -10.19
CA GLU A 188 -30.30 2.26 -11.32
C GLU A 188 -31.43 3.15 -11.84
N PRO A 189 -31.10 4.35 -12.37
CA PRO A 189 -29.73 4.84 -12.60
C PRO A 189 -29.06 5.52 -11.40
N ASP A 190 -29.77 5.83 -10.33
CA ASP A 190 -29.31 6.71 -9.25
C ASP A 190 -28.25 6.04 -8.37
N TYR A 191 -28.33 4.71 -8.19
CA TYR A 191 -27.40 3.90 -7.42
C TYR A 191 -26.93 2.69 -8.25
N PRO A 192 -25.83 2.86 -8.99
CA PRO A 192 -25.32 1.82 -9.89
C PRO A 192 -24.82 0.58 -9.13
N ASP A 193 -24.88 -0.58 -9.81
CA ASP A 193 -24.30 -1.83 -9.31
C ASP A 193 -22.83 -1.68 -8.97
N GLY A 194 -22.40 -2.24 -7.82
CA GLY A 194 -21.02 -2.15 -7.31
C GLY A 194 -20.64 -0.82 -6.69
N SER A 195 -21.53 0.18 -6.68
CA SER A 195 -21.31 1.42 -5.94
C SER A 195 -21.47 1.21 -4.43
N MET A 196 -20.98 2.18 -3.65
CA MET A 196 -21.16 2.22 -2.20
C MET A 196 -22.01 3.42 -1.83
N VAL A 197 -22.82 3.28 -0.76
CA VAL A 197 -23.66 4.36 -0.24
C VAL A 197 -23.35 4.67 1.22
N PHE A 198 -23.46 5.91 1.59
CA PHE A 198 -23.47 6.36 2.97
C PHE A 198 -24.81 6.06 3.62
N VAL A 199 -24.81 5.48 4.80
CA VAL A 199 -26.01 5.12 5.54
C VAL A 199 -25.96 5.73 6.94
N GLU A 200 -26.98 6.50 7.31
CA GLU A 200 -27.24 7.00 8.65
C GLU A 200 -28.16 6.01 9.35
N ARG A 201 -27.76 5.46 10.49
CA ARG A 201 -28.62 4.55 11.25
C ARG A 201 -29.92 5.20 11.62
N ALA A 202 -31.01 4.51 11.43
CA ALA A 202 -32.34 5.00 11.73
C ALA A 202 -33.25 3.87 12.21
N GLU A 203 -34.12 4.17 13.14
CA GLU A 203 -35.23 3.32 13.50
C GLU A 203 -36.37 3.47 12.47
N VAL A 204 -37.22 2.47 12.34
CA VAL A 204 -38.34 2.47 11.37
C VAL A 204 -39.27 3.66 11.60
N GLU A 205 -39.48 4.07 12.84
CA GLU A 205 -40.31 5.21 13.26
C GLU A 205 -39.79 6.57 12.75
N ASN A 206 -38.47 6.63 12.45
CA ASN A 206 -37.80 7.83 11.95
C ASN A 206 -37.73 7.89 10.41
N LEU A 207 -38.24 6.87 9.73
CA LEU A 207 -38.31 6.83 8.28
C LEU A 207 -39.59 7.50 7.75
N SER A 208 -39.45 8.09 6.58
CA SER A 208 -40.57 8.61 5.80
C SER A 208 -40.75 7.80 4.53
N TYR A 209 -41.98 7.66 4.06
CA TYR A 209 -42.22 7.07 2.75
C TYR A 209 -41.51 7.89 1.66
N GLY A 210 -40.80 7.17 0.76
CA GLY A 210 -39.91 7.76 -0.21
C GLY A 210 -38.43 7.79 0.21
N ASP A 211 -38.11 7.52 1.48
CA ASP A 211 -36.71 7.40 1.90
C ASP A 211 -36.05 6.19 1.21
N VAL A 212 -34.83 6.40 0.74
CA VAL A 212 -33.97 5.29 0.31
C VAL A 212 -33.30 4.68 1.54
N ILE A 213 -33.46 3.39 1.72
CA ILE A 213 -32.95 2.66 2.89
C ILE A 213 -32.00 1.55 2.49
N ALA A 214 -31.08 1.24 3.39
CA ALA A 214 -30.26 0.03 3.37
C ALA A 214 -30.85 -0.97 4.38
N CYS A 215 -31.09 -2.20 3.95
CA CYS A 215 -31.62 -3.27 4.80
C CYS A 215 -31.07 -4.62 4.37
N ILE A 216 -31.19 -5.62 5.27
CA ILE A 216 -30.91 -7.01 5.00
C ILE A 216 -32.23 -7.76 5.07
N ALA A 217 -32.62 -8.44 4.00
CA ALA A 217 -33.80 -9.27 3.95
C ALA A 217 -33.42 -10.71 3.56
N ALA A 218 -33.81 -11.67 4.35
CA ALA A 218 -33.45 -13.07 4.16
C ALA A 218 -31.94 -13.30 3.94
N GLY A 219 -31.11 -12.55 4.67
CA GLY A 219 -29.64 -12.62 4.57
C GLY A 219 -29.04 -11.92 3.34
N THR A 220 -29.84 -11.26 2.52
CA THR A 220 -29.37 -10.54 1.33
C THR A 220 -29.42 -9.03 1.58
N PRO A 221 -28.35 -8.28 1.30
CA PRO A 221 -28.32 -6.82 1.42
C PRO A 221 -29.09 -6.18 0.26
N TYR A 222 -29.92 -5.20 0.59
CA TYR A 222 -30.71 -4.41 -0.35
C TYR A 222 -30.58 -2.93 -0.07
N VAL A 223 -30.53 -2.13 -1.14
CA VAL A 223 -30.88 -0.72 -1.15
C VAL A 223 -32.22 -0.61 -1.86
N LYS A 224 -33.23 0.01 -1.22
CA LYS A 224 -34.59 0.12 -1.74
C LYS A 224 -35.23 1.43 -1.27
N ILE A 225 -36.33 1.82 -1.93
CA ILE A 225 -37.21 2.91 -1.48
C ILE A 225 -38.21 2.32 -0.50
N TYR A 226 -38.31 2.94 0.67
CA TYR A 226 -39.30 2.56 1.68
C TYR A 226 -40.67 3.17 1.34
N GLU A 227 -41.64 2.34 1.07
CA GLU A 227 -43.00 2.74 0.76
C GLU A 227 -44.01 2.00 1.63
N LYS A 228 -45.25 2.50 1.66
CA LYS A 228 -46.31 1.96 2.51
C LYS A 228 -46.63 0.46 2.20
N ASP A 229 -46.51 0.04 0.97
CA ASP A 229 -46.88 -1.30 0.48
C ASP A 229 -45.66 -2.23 0.32
N GLY A 230 -44.47 -1.75 0.70
CA GLY A 230 -43.24 -2.55 0.66
C GLY A 230 -42.00 -1.77 0.23
N LEU A 231 -40.98 -2.53 -0.18
CA LEU A 231 -39.70 -2.01 -0.63
C LEU A 231 -39.68 -1.92 -2.17
N HIS A 232 -39.54 -0.71 -2.67
CA HIS A 232 -39.59 -0.41 -4.09
C HIS A 232 -38.19 -0.27 -4.69
N SER A 233 -38.11 -0.51 -5.98
CA SER A 233 -36.92 -0.30 -6.80
C SER A 233 -37.09 0.97 -7.63
N ILE A 234 -35.99 1.67 -7.95
CA ILE A 234 -36.03 2.76 -8.94
C ILE A 234 -36.25 2.17 -10.34
N ASN A 235 -35.55 1.06 -10.64
CA ASN A 235 -35.74 0.36 -11.91
C ASN A 235 -37.09 -0.35 -11.93
N PRO A 236 -38.01 0.01 -12.86
CA PRO A 236 -39.35 -0.54 -12.93
C PRO A 236 -39.44 -2.01 -13.35
N GLU A 237 -38.32 -2.58 -13.82
CA GLU A 237 -38.28 -4.03 -14.17
C GLU A 237 -38.30 -4.92 -12.92
N TYR A 238 -38.04 -4.34 -11.74
CA TYR A 238 -37.99 -5.09 -10.48
C TYR A 238 -39.32 -4.94 -9.71
N SER A 239 -39.88 -6.07 -9.31
CA SER A 239 -41.11 -6.12 -8.52
C SER A 239 -40.92 -5.57 -7.11
N VAL A 240 -42.01 -5.05 -6.54
CA VAL A 240 -42.05 -4.62 -5.14
C VAL A 240 -41.84 -5.82 -4.21
N ILE A 241 -40.94 -5.68 -3.25
CA ILE A 241 -40.75 -6.64 -2.18
C ILE A 241 -41.74 -6.28 -1.07
N ARG A 242 -42.77 -7.07 -0.93
CA ARG A 242 -43.74 -6.90 0.17
C ARG A 242 -43.13 -7.47 1.44
N VAL A 243 -43.05 -6.66 2.47
CA VAL A 243 -42.56 -7.06 3.79
C VAL A 243 -43.75 -7.35 4.68
N THR A 244 -43.77 -8.52 5.29
CA THR A 244 -44.77 -8.96 6.27
C THR A 244 -44.08 -9.08 7.65
N ASP A 245 -44.88 -9.14 8.72
CA ASP A 245 -44.34 -9.29 10.10
C ASP A 245 -43.53 -10.58 10.30
N ASP A 246 -43.71 -11.55 9.43
CA ASP A 246 -42.97 -12.83 9.45
C ASP A 246 -41.65 -12.77 8.65
N ASP A 247 -41.43 -11.69 7.88
CA ASP A 247 -40.22 -11.55 7.09
C ASP A 247 -39.08 -10.98 7.98
N ASN A 248 -37.96 -11.69 8.02
CA ASN A 248 -36.79 -11.27 8.75
C ASN A 248 -36.05 -10.15 7.97
N VAL A 249 -36.55 -8.92 8.09
CA VAL A 249 -35.93 -7.73 7.50
C VAL A 249 -35.24 -6.93 8.59
N HIS A 250 -33.94 -6.82 8.49
CA HIS A 250 -33.11 -6.00 9.38
C HIS A 250 -32.82 -4.65 8.72
N LEU A 251 -33.39 -3.57 9.25
CA LEU A 251 -33.12 -2.21 8.79
C LEU A 251 -31.71 -1.79 9.27
N ILE A 252 -30.86 -1.36 8.35
CA ILE A 252 -29.56 -0.73 8.69
C ILE A 252 -29.76 0.79 8.90
N GLY A 253 -30.43 1.44 7.96
CA GLY A 253 -30.68 2.87 8.09
C GLY A 253 -31.08 3.54 6.78
N ARG A 254 -31.06 4.88 6.81
CA ARG A 254 -31.37 5.75 5.66
C ARG A 254 -30.12 6.01 4.83
N VAL A 255 -30.24 5.89 3.52
CA VAL A 255 -29.18 6.24 2.56
C VAL A 255 -29.10 7.76 2.44
N LEU A 256 -27.89 8.31 2.63
CA LEU A 256 -27.61 9.74 2.49
C LEU A 256 -27.15 10.12 1.08
N GLY A 257 -26.57 9.17 0.35
CA GLY A 257 -26.04 9.35 -1.00
C GLY A 257 -24.92 8.36 -1.35
N LEU A 258 -24.43 8.50 -2.58
CA LEU A 258 -23.30 7.69 -3.06
C LEU A 258 -21.99 8.10 -2.38
N VAL A 259 -21.13 7.12 -2.12
CA VAL A 259 -19.73 7.36 -1.76
C VAL A 259 -18.97 7.74 -3.04
N PRO A 260 -18.34 8.92 -3.10
CA PRO A 260 -17.62 9.34 -4.30
C PRO A 260 -16.44 8.39 -4.61
N GLU A 261 -16.15 8.20 -5.89
CA GLU A 261 -14.99 7.44 -6.32
C GLU A 261 -13.69 8.04 -5.73
N GLY A 262 -12.84 7.19 -5.15
CA GLY A 262 -11.61 7.61 -4.48
C GLY A 262 -11.80 8.29 -3.12
N ALA A 263 -13.02 8.34 -2.56
CA ALA A 263 -13.24 8.84 -1.21
C ALA A 263 -12.84 7.80 -0.14
N ILE A 264 -12.89 6.51 -0.44
CA ILE A 264 -12.45 5.43 0.45
C ILE A 264 -10.92 5.38 0.44
N ALA A 265 -10.32 5.28 1.61
CA ALA A 265 -8.87 5.14 1.77
C ALA A 265 -8.34 3.90 1.04
N SER A 266 -7.16 4.01 0.45
CA SER A 266 -6.44 2.87 -0.13
C SER A 266 -6.05 1.85 0.94
N LYS A 267 -5.61 0.65 0.53
CA LYS A 267 -5.17 -0.37 1.47
C LYS A 267 -3.97 0.08 2.32
N GLU A 268 -3.06 0.83 1.71
CA GLU A 268 -1.89 1.39 2.39
C GLU A 268 -2.32 2.46 3.42
N GLU A 269 -3.19 3.39 3.01
CA GLU A 269 -3.74 4.42 3.90
C GLU A 269 -4.57 3.79 5.03
N THR A 270 -5.35 2.75 4.76
CA THR A 270 -6.17 2.04 5.76
C THR A 270 -5.31 1.46 6.88
N ALA A 271 -4.16 0.87 6.55
CA ALA A 271 -3.25 0.32 7.57
C ALA A 271 -2.73 1.41 8.52
N GLU A 272 -2.33 2.57 7.98
CA GLU A 272 -1.89 3.72 8.80
C GLU A 272 -3.03 4.31 9.64
N LEU A 273 -4.23 4.43 9.04
CA LEU A 273 -5.40 4.99 9.71
C LEU A 273 -5.87 4.10 10.87
N LEU A 274 -5.83 2.77 10.71
CA LEU A 274 -6.13 1.84 11.81
C LEU A 274 -5.24 2.10 13.03
N GLU A 275 -3.92 2.20 12.83
CA GLU A 275 -2.99 2.48 13.93
C GLU A 275 -3.27 3.83 14.62
N ILE A 276 -3.68 4.85 13.85
CA ILE A 276 -3.96 6.19 14.36
C ILE A 276 -5.26 6.20 15.19
N PHE A 277 -6.33 5.59 14.67
CA PHE A 277 -7.64 5.62 15.32
C PHE A 277 -7.75 4.63 16.49
N GLU A 278 -7.06 3.48 16.45
CA GLU A 278 -6.99 2.54 17.57
C GLU A 278 -6.19 3.07 18.77
N SER A 279 -5.20 3.93 18.51
CA SER A 279 -4.41 4.55 19.59
C SER A 279 -5.23 5.50 20.47
N ASP A 280 -6.34 6.04 19.95
CA ASP A 280 -7.22 6.98 20.66
C ASP A 280 -8.31 6.29 21.48
N SER A 281 -8.50 4.97 21.28
CA SER A 281 -9.52 4.19 22.00
C SER A 281 -9.02 3.58 23.31
N LYS A 282 -7.75 3.83 23.68
CA LYS A 282 -7.10 3.38 24.92
C LYS A 282 -6.86 4.53 25.87
#